data_de606d1fbee1f851c8a9540725a83a2e
#
_entry.id   de606d1fbee1f851c8a9540725a83a2e
#
_cell.length_a   1.000
_cell.length_b   1.000
_cell.length_c   1.000
_cell.angle_alpha   90.00
_cell.angle_beta   90.00
_cell.angle_gamma   90.00
#
_symmetry.space_group_name_H-M   'P 1'
#
loop_
_entity.id
_entity.type
_entity.pdbx_description
1 polymer ?
#
loop_
_entity_poly.entity_id
_entity_poly.type
_entity_poly.pdbx_seq_one_letter_code
_entity_poly.pdbx_strand_id
1 'polypeptide(L)'
;MQDFGYFGHFMHMHSGGRSGKQHMLIKLSRAGGTLQQRDLQNSEPISSASLSEVLTKLEREGLIVRTRSEKDRRQLDITLTDAGWKEAEALAKRRQAFESQAFDILTDNERTQLLETLDRLVSHWNELEDERKKAMPE
;
A
#
# COMPACT_ATOMS: atom_id res chain seq x y z
N MET A 1 -23.94 -6.16 0.22
CA MET A 1 -22.63 -6.83 0.40
C MET A 1 -21.93 -7.16 -0.91
N GLN A 2 -22.64 -7.47 -1.99
CA GLN A 2 -22.03 -7.71 -3.32
C GLN A 2 -21.24 -6.49 -3.84
N ASP A 3 -21.74 -5.28 -3.60
CA ASP A 3 -21.12 -4.03 -4.05
C ASP A 3 -19.74 -3.80 -3.43
N PHE A 4 -19.55 -4.13 -2.15
CA PHE A 4 -18.23 -4.06 -1.52
C PHE A 4 -17.20 -5.01 -2.14
N GLY A 5 -17.65 -6.22 -2.51
CA GLY A 5 -16.83 -7.18 -3.25
C GLY A 5 -16.43 -6.65 -4.62
N TYR A 6 -17.36 -6.04 -5.33
CA TYR A 6 -17.10 -5.40 -6.62
C TYR A 6 -16.09 -4.26 -6.50
N PHE A 7 -16.33 -3.32 -5.58
CA PHE A 7 -15.40 -2.20 -5.37
C PHE A 7 -14.01 -2.68 -4.92
N GLY A 8 -13.95 -3.65 -4.02
CA GLY A 8 -12.68 -4.24 -3.58
C GLY A 8 -11.90 -4.88 -4.72
N HIS A 9 -12.57 -5.68 -5.54
CA HIS A 9 -11.97 -6.30 -6.74
C HIS A 9 -11.52 -5.25 -7.76
N PHE A 10 -12.38 -4.29 -8.06
CA PHE A 10 -12.09 -3.23 -9.02
C PHE A 10 -10.88 -2.39 -8.59
N MET A 11 -10.85 -1.97 -7.33
CA MET A 11 -9.71 -1.24 -6.75
C MET A 11 -8.44 -2.07 -6.76
N HIS A 12 -8.52 -3.37 -6.48
CA HIS A 12 -7.37 -4.27 -6.53
C HIS A 12 -6.78 -4.35 -7.95
N MET A 13 -7.63 -4.49 -8.96
CA MET A 13 -7.20 -4.57 -10.36
C MET A 13 -6.58 -3.26 -10.87
N HIS A 14 -7.13 -2.12 -10.47
CA HIS A 14 -6.72 -0.80 -10.99
C HIS A 14 -5.70 -0.06 -10.12
N SER A 15 -5.63 -0.37 -8.81
CA SER A 15 -4.70 0.27 -7.87
C SER A 15 -3.51 -0.63 -7.48
N GLY A 16 -3.45 -1.86 -8.02
CA GLY A 16 -2.33 -2.77 -7.77
C GLY A 16 -2.32 -3.47 -6.41
N GLY A 17 -3.42 -3.42 -5.66
CA GLY A 17 -3.52 -4.02 -4.33
C GLY A 17 -2.69 -3.31 -3.25
N ARG A 18 -2.86 -3.70 -1.97
CA ARG A 18 -2.17 -3.07 -0.82
C ARG A 18 -0.73 -3.57 -0.60
N SER A 19 -0.32 -4.66 -1.22
CA SER A 19 0.96 -5.32 -0.93
C SER A 19 1.77 -5.70 -2.18
N GLY A 20 1.30 -5.31 -3.36
CA GLY A 20 1.98 -5.60 -4.63
C GLY A 20 3.14 -4.63 -4.93
N LYS A 21 3.87 -4.90 -6.02
CA LYS A 21 4.99 -4.07 -6.48
C LYS A 21 4.64 -2.59 -6.57
N GLN A 22 3.48 -2.26 -7.14
CA GLN A 22 3.03 -0.87 -7.31
C GLN A 22 2.85 -0.17 -5.97
N HIS A 23 2.26 -0.86 -5.00
CA HIS A 23 2.09 -0.32 -3.65
C HIS A 23 3.44 -0.05 -2.98
N MET A 24 4.40 -0.97 -3.11
CA MET A 24 5.75 -0.79 -2.54
C MET A 24 6.48 0.40 -3.16
N LEU A 25 6.41 0.58 -4.49
CA LEU A 25 7.02 1.72 -5.17
C LEU A 25 6.44 3.06 -4.70
N ILE A 26 5.11 3.17 -4.62
CA ILE A 26 4.43 4.37 -4.12
C ILE A 26 4.79 4.64 -2.66
N LYS A 27 4.85 3.60 -1.83
CA LYS A 27 5.21 3.73 -0.42
C LYS A 27 6.65 4.22 -0.24
N LEU A 28 7.59 3.64 -0.96
CA LEU A 28 8.98 4.08 -0.97
C LEU A 28 9.11 5.55 -1.42
N SER A 29 8.43 5.93 -2.49
CA SER A 29 8.50 7.31 -3.00
C SER A 29 7.95 8.33 -1.99
N ARG A 30 6.86 8.01 -1.30
CA ARG A 30 6.27 8.86 -0.24
C ARG A 30 7.17 8.99 0.98
N ALA A 31 8.01 8.00 1.24
CA ALA A 31 8.98 8.00 2.33
C ALA A 31 10.32 8.67 1.96
N GLY A 32 10.41 9.34 0.81
CA GLY A 32 11.64 9.98 0.35
C GLY A 32 12.63 9.04 -0.36
N GLY A 33 12.16 7.88 -0.79
CA GLY A 33 12.90 6.93 -1.64
C GLY A 33 13.61 5.80 -0.89
N THR A 34 13.70 5.83 0.43
CA THR A 34 14.37 4.80 1.22
C THR A 34 13.57 4.43 2.46
N LEU A 35 13.42 3.13 2.71
CA LEU A 35 12.86 2.57 3.95
C LEU A 35 13.68 1.35 4.38
N GLN A 36 13.71 1.08 5.68
CA GLN A 36 14.22 -0.18 6.18
C GLN A 36 13.23 -1.33 5.90
N GLN A 37 13.74 -2.49 5.53
CA GLN A 37 12.89 -3.66 5.26
C GLN A 37 12.02 -4.03 6.46
N ARG A 38 12.53 -3.86 7.67
CA ARG A 38 11.78 -4.09 8.91
C ARG A 38 10.58 -3.14 9.04
N ASP A 39 10.73 -1.88 8.68
CA ASP A 39 9.64 -0.90 8.75
C ASP A 39 8.56 -1.21 7.70
N LEU A 40 8.98 -1.65 6.51
CA LEU A 40 8.07 -2.17 5.50
C LEU A 40 7.29 -3.39 6.03
N GLN A 41 7.99 -4.35 6.64
CA GLN A 41 7.36 -5.55 7.20
C GLN A 41 6.34 -5.23 8.30
N ASN A 42 6.66 -4.31 9.19
CA ASN A 42 5.79 -3.93 10.30
C ASN A 42 4.54 -3.14 9.86
N SER A 43 4.64 -2.45 8.75
CA SER A 43 3.57 -1.58 8.24
C SER A 43 2.65 -2.24 7.21
N GLU A 44 2.98 -3.46 6.78
CA GLU A 44 2.24 -4.17 5.74
C GLU A 44 1.62 -5.47 6.26
N PRO A 45 0.35 -5.75 5.93
CA PRO A 45 -0.34 -6.96 6.33
C PRO A 45 0.03 -8.16 5.43
N ILE A 46 1.33 -8.40 5.22
CA ILE A 46 1.86 -9.50 4.42
C ILE A 46 2.94 -10.27 5.19
N SER A 47 3.14 -11.53 4.84
CA SER A 47 4.21 -12.35 5.42
C SER A 47 5.59 -11.85 4.98
N SER A 48 6.61 -12.16 5.79
CA SER A 48 8.01 -11.87 5.45
C SER A 48 8.44 -12.51 4.12
N ALA A 49 7.95 -13.72 3.83
CA ALA A 49 8.20 -14.41 2.57
C ALA A 49 7.59 -13.66 1.38
N SER A 50 6.34 -13.22 1.50
CA SER A 50 5.66 -12.45 0.45
C SER A 50 6.32 -11.10 0.21
N LEU A 51 6.70 -10.38 1.28
CA LEU A 51 7.46 -9.13 1.14
C LEU A 51 8.79 -9.35 0.44
N SER A 52 9.54 -10.37 0.86
CA SER A 52 10.83 -10.73 0.23
C SER A 52 10.69 -11.04 -1.26
N GLU A 53 9.63 -11.74 -1.64
CA GLU A 53 9.33 -12.05 -3.05
C GLU A 53 9.06 -10.77 -3.86
N VAL A 54 8.23 -9.87 -3.34
CA VAL A 54 7.93 -8.58 -3.99
C VAL A 54 9.20 -7.74 -4.15
N LEU A 55 10.01 -7.62 -3.10
CA LEU A 55 11.26 -6.87 -3.15
C LEU A 55 12.27 -7.48 -4.12
N THR A 56 12.33 -8.81 -4.20
CA THR A 56 13.21 -9.51 -5.16
C THR A 56 12.78 -9.25 -6.60
N LYS A 57 11.50 -9.20 -6.89
CA LYS A 57 10.99 -8.82 -8.21
C LYS A 57 11.35 -7.38 -8.57
N LEU A 58 11.15 -6.44 -7.65
CA LEU A 58 11.49 -5.03 -7.86
C LEU A 58 12.99 -4.82 -8.10
N GLU A 59 13.83 -5.52 -7.35
CA GLU A 59 15.29 -5.46 -7.52
C GLU A 59 15.74 -6.06 -8.86
N ARG A 60 15.17 -7.19 -9.25
CA ARG A 60 15.43 -7.82 -10.56
C ARG A 60 15.03 -6.92 -11.73
N GLU A 61 13.97 -6.15 -11.57
CA GLU A 61 13.50 -5.17 -12.56
C GLU A 61 14.32 -3.85 -12.51
N GLY A 62 15.29 -3.73 -11.60
CA GLY A 62 16.14 -2.55 -11.47
C GLY A 62 15.43 -1.33 -10.88
N LEU A 63 14.29 -1.52 -10.19
CA LEU A 63 13.49 -0.44 -9.62
C LEU A 63 13.89 -0.07 -8.20
N ILE A 64 14.53 -1.00 -7.48
CA ILE A 64 15.10 -0.80 -6.15
C ILE A 64 16.49 -1.42 -6.06
N VAL A 65 17.23 -0.98 -5.04
CA VAL A 65 18.43 -1.67 -4.54
C VAL A 65 18.26 -1.96 -3.06
N ARG A 66 18.83 -3.09 -2.62
CA ARG A 66 18.89 -3.48 -1.21
C ARG A 66 20.34 -3.38 -0.74
N THR A 67 20.59 -2.57 0.25
CA THR A 67 21.92 -2.38 0.84
C THR A 67 21.87 -2.61 2.35
N ARG A 68 22.99 -2.99 2.94
CA ARG A 68 23.08 -3.04 4.41
C ARG A 68 23.04 -1.63 4.96
N SER A 69 22.18 -1.41 5.97
CA SER A 69 22.08 -0.11 6.61
C SER A 69 23.42 0.27 7.28
N GLU A 70 23.85 1.51 7.07
CA GLU A 70 25.04 2.05 7.73
C GLU A 70 24.83 2.19 9.24
N LYS A 71 23.59 2.44 9.67
CA LYS A 71 23.21 2.61 11.08
C LYS A 71 23.13 1.28 11.83
N ASP A 72 22.64 0.22 11.19
CA ASP A 72 22.56 -1.12 11.75
C ASP A 72 22.75 -2.16 10.64
N ARG A 73 23.94 -2.74 10.58
CA ARG A 73 24.31 -3.74 9.55
C ARG A 73 23.47 -5.02 9.56
N ARG A 74 22.60 -5.21 10.56
CA ARG A 74 21.63 -6.31 10.61
C ARG A 74 20.38 -6.00 9.78
N GLN A 75 20.19 -4.73 9.43
CA GLN A 75 19.04 -4.25 8.68
C GLN A 75 19.40 -4.03 7.21
N LEU A 76 18.40 -4.15 6.34
CA LEU A 76 18.49 -3.81 4.93
C LEU A 76 17.73 -2.51 4.67
N ASP A 77 18.38 -1.59 4.01
CA ASP A 77 17.75 -0.39 3.45
C ASP A 77 17.30 -0.70 2.03
N ILE A 78 16.05 -0.39 1.74
CA ILE A 78 15.41 -0.54 0.44
C ILE A 78 15.33 0.85 -0.18
N THR A 79 16.03 1.07 -1.28
CA THR A 79 16.13 2.39 -1.92
C THR A 79 15.64 2.33 -3.36
N LEU A 80 14.82 3.31 -3.77
CA LEU A 80 14.43 3.48 -5.17
C LEU A 80 15.63 3.85 -6.02
N THR A 81 15.75 3.22 -7.18
CA THR A 81 16.64 3.68 -8.26
C THR A 81 16.00 4.83 -9.04
N ASP A 82 16.72 5.47 -9.96
CA ASP A 82 16.14 6.46 -10.86
C ASP A 82 14.97 5.88 -11.68
N ALA A 83 15.11 4.62 -12.12
CA ALA A 83 14.02 3.92 -12.78
C ALA A 83 12.83 3.66 -11.84
N GLY A 84 13.11 3.32 -10.58
CA GLY A 84 12.09 3.16 -9.55
C GLY A 84 11.31 4.45 -9.26
N TRP A 85 11.99 5.58 -9.20
CA TRP A 85 11.35 6.89 -9.05
C TRP A 85 10.44 7.23 -10.22
N LYS A 86 10.89 7.03 -11.46
CA LYS A 86 10.08 7.25 -12.68
C LYS A 86 8.84 6.38 -12.69
N GLU A 87 8.98 5.11 -12.35
CA GLU A 87 7.84 4.18 -12.29
C GLU A 87 6.86 4.55 -11.18
N ALA A 88 7.35 4.89 -9.99
CA ALA A 88 6.51 5.34 -8.87
C ALA A 88 5.72 6.61 -9.22
N GLU A 89 6.36 7.56 -9.89
CA GLU A 89 5.72 8.80 -10.34
C GLU A 89 4.63 8.55 -11.40
N ALA A 90 4.92 7.67 -12.37
CA ALA A 90 3.95 7.28 -13.38
C ALA A 90 2.74 6.56 -12.78
N LEU A 91 2.98 5.68 -11.79
CA LEU A 91 1.92 5.00 -11.03
C LEU A 91 1.08 5.98 -10.22
N ALA A 92 1.71 6.95 -9.55
CA ALA A 92 1.01 7.97 -8.77
C ALA A 92 0.08 8.82 -9.65
N LYS A 93 0.56 9.24 -10.83
CA LYS A 93 -0.23 9.98 -11.82
C LYS A 93 -1.42 9.16 -12.34
N ARG A 94 -1.22 7.89 -12.68
CA ARG A 94 -2.30 6.99 -13.12
C ARG A 94 -3.35 6.80 -12.03
N ARG A 95 -2.92 6.62 -10.79
CA ARG A 95 -3.81 6.47 -9.64
C ARG A 95 -4.62 7.75 -9.40
N GLN A 96 -3.99 8.91 -9.45
CA GLN A 96 -4.67 10.20 -9.29
C GLN A 96 -5.69 10.44 -10.41
N ALA A 97 -5.34 10.14 -11.67
CA ALA A 97 -6.27 10.24 -12.78
C ALA A 97 -7.48 9.31 -12.61
N PHE A 98 -7.25 8.07 -12.18
CA PHE A 98 -8.32 7.12 -11.88
C PHE A 98 -9.21 7.61 -10.74
N GLU A 99 -8.63 8.04 -9.61
CA GLU A 99 -9.37 8.54 -8.46
C GLU A 99 -10.23 9.76 -8.83
N SER A 100 -9.70 10.64 -9.67
CA SER A 100 -10.44 11.80 -10.17
C SER A 100 -11.65 11.38 -11.02
N GLN A 101 -11.49 10.41 -11.91
CA GLN A 101 -12.58 9.93 -12.77
C GLN A 101 -13.57 9.03 -12.03
N ALA A 102 -13.09 8.19 -11.10
CA ALA A 102 -13.93 7.23 -10.38
C ALA A 102 -15.02 7.89 -9.53
N PHE A 103 -14.79 9.12 -9.11
CA PHE A 103 -15.70 9.87 -8.23
C PHE A 103 -16.25 11.16 -8.86
N ASP A 104 -16.06 11.37 -10.15
CA ASP A 104 -16.49 12.61 -10.83
C ASP A 104 -18.02 12.75 -10.95
N ILE A 105 -18.75 11.64 -10.87
CA ILE A 105 -20.22 11.61 -10.83
C ILE A 105 -20.81 12.11 -9.49
N LEU A 106 -19.96 12.26 -8.46
CA LEU A 106 -20.38 12.72 -7.14
C LEU A 106 -20.08 14.21 -6.98
N THR A 107 -21.02 14.93 -6.35
CA THR A 107 -20.76 16.30 -5.89
C THR A 107 -19.72 16.31 -4.77
N ASP A 108 -19.12 17.47 -4.48
CA ASP A 108 -18.14 17.62 -3.40
C ASP A 108 -18.74 17.24 -2.04
N ASN A 109 -20.01 17.59 -1.80
CA ASN A 109 -20.71 17.21 -0.58
C ASN A 109 -20.93 15.70 -0.47
N GLU A 110 -21.33 15.03 -1.54
CA GLU A 110 -21.47 13.57 -1.59
C GLU A 110 -20.14 12.85 -1.36
N ARG A 111 -19.03 13.37 -1.93
CA ARG A 111 -17.68 12.81 -1.69
C ARG A 111 -17.29 12.94 -0.22
N THR A 112 -17.51 14.10 0.39
CA THR A 112 -17.23 14.34 1.81
C THR A 112 -18.05 13.40 2.69
N GLN A 113 -19.36 13.29 2.46
CA GLN A 113 -20.24 12.40 3.22
C GLN A 113 -19.85 10.92 3.07
N LEU A 114 -19.48 10.49 1.85
CA LEU A 114 -19.01 9.13 1.60
C LEU A 114 -17.74 8.84 2.37
N LEU A 115 -16.76 9.76 2.35
CA LEU A 115 -15.50 9.61 3.07
C LEU A 115 -15.74 9.47 4.58
N GLU A 116 -16.51 10.38 5.17
CA GLU A 116 -16.87 10.34 6.59
C GLU A 116 -17.57 9.03 6.98
N THR A 117 -18.47 8.54 6.13
CA THR A 117 -19.19 7.29 6.35
C THR A 117 -18.25 6.09 6.30
N LEU A 118 -17.34 6.06 5.33
CA LEU A 118 -16.35 4.98 5.19
C LEU A 118 -15.35 4.99 6.36
N ASP A 119 -14.89 6.15 6.80
CA ASP A 119 -13.99 6.27 7.95
C ASP A 119 -14.62 5.75 9.25
N ARG A 120 -15.91 6.03 9.45
CA ARG A 120 -16.68 5.48 10.59
C ARG A 120 -16.78 3.96 10.51
N LEU A 121 -17.06 3.41 9.32
CA LEU A 121 -17.12 1.95 9.13
C LEU A 121 -15.78 1.29 9.37
N VAL A 122 -14.69 1.86 8.86
CA VAL A 122 -13.33 1.35 9.08
C VAL A 122 -13.00 1.33 10.57
N SER A 123 -13.27 2.41 11.29
CA SER A 123 -13.04 2.48 12.73
C SER A 123 -13.82 1.40 13.48
N HIS A 124 -15.10 1.26 13.19
CA HIS A 124 -15.96 0.25 13.81
C HIS A 124 -15.49 -1.19 13.51
N TRP A 125 -15.12 -1.49 12.27
CA TRP A 125 -14.66 -2.82 11.91
C TRP A 125 -13.30 -3.17 12.53
N ASN A 126 -12.43 -2.19 12.74
CA ASN A 126 -11.18 -2.40 13.49
C ASN A 126 -11.46 -2.76 14.95
N GLU A 127 -12.43 -2.08 15.58
CA GLU A 127 -12.86 -2.42 16.96
C GLU A 127 -13.40 -3.85 17.04
N LEU A 128 -14.27 -4.25 16.12
CA LEU A 128 -14.81 -5.62 16.05
C LEU A 128 -13.69 -6.67 15.85
N GLU A 129 -12.71 -6.37 15.01
CA GLU A 129 -11.58 -7.28 14.77
C GLU A 129 -10.70 -7.42 16.03
N ASP A 130 -10.46 -6.34 16.77
CA ASP A 130 -9.70 -6.36 18.02
C ASP A 130 -10.44 -7.12 19.13
N GLU A 131 -11.75 -6.96 19.23
CA GLU A 131 -12.59 -7.75 20.15
C GLU A 131 -12.54 -9.24 19.81
N ARG A 132 -12.63 -9.58 18.54
CA ARG A 132 -12.54 -10.95 18.06
C ARG A 132 -11.20 -11.60 18.39
N LYS A 133 -10.09 -10.88 18.20
CA LYS A 133 -8.74 -11.36 18.58
C LYS A 133 -8.62 -11.60 20.08
N LYS A 134 -9.22 -10.75 20.92
CA LYS A 134 -9.24 -10.90 22.37
C LYS A 134 -10.12 -12.08 22.84
N ALA A 135 -11.15 -12.42 22.08
CA ALA A 135 -12.10 -13.49 22.41
C ALA A 135 -11.64 -14.89 21.96
N MET A 136 -10.60 -15.00 21.13
CA MET A 136 -10.03 -16.28 20.71
C MET A 136 -8.87 -16.63 21.65
N PRO A 137 -9.03 -17.61 22.59
CA PRO A 137 -7.89 -18.12 23.36
C PRO A 137 -6.90 -18.85 22.44
N GLU A 138 -5.62 -18.77 22.76
CA GLU A 138 -4.54 -19.54 22.10
C GLU A 138 -4.81 -21.06 22.12
#